data_b92a43a3247da92259c7ed76f6e6dc52
#
_entry.id   b92a43a3247da92259c7ed76f6e6dc52
#
_cell.length_a   1.000
_cell.length_b   1.000
_cell.length_c   1.000
_cell.angle_alpha   90.00
_cell.angle_beta   90.00
_cell.angle_gamma   90.00
#
_symmetry.space_group_name_H-M   'P 1'
#
loop_
_entity.id
_entity.type
_entity.pdbx_description
1 polymer ?
#
loop_
_entity_poly.entity_id
_entity_poly.type
_entity_poly.pdbx_seq_one_letter_code
_entity_poly.pdbx_strand_id
1 'polypeptide(L)'
;MVAKINADTSGGLKITSDTSGTLEIQSAGTTKFTVNSAGVDIPAIGTINGLTSINGGQVGGNRNVIINGAQEVSQRHVGASVPSSSQYVTDRWKVQSAGSAGDSQQIASTIAGFKSSLKYTGDASIAWNQIGQQIEYKNYAHLVGEDVTISFYAKANNTNGGSTALTVRTRTVTGEDGSALFAGANTDTSVTISTTAARYTVARTIPADSKGFSVEFVLGAHVNTDGYEITGIQLELGTVTAFEYRSFGEELALCERYFTKSFAYETAPVQNGGAPNVITGQGQAASSPAYAYVYFKQTMRAAPTIVTFNPNEANANWRNTASGGALTVAVSFTGDSGTFIGSNTEVLGQYNICAIHYTASAEL
;
A
#
# COMPACT_ATOMS: atom_id res chain seq x y z
N MET A 1 -20.90 11.73 51.38
CA MET A 1 -20.91 13.12 50.86
C MET A 1 -20.01 13.15 49.64
N VAL A 2 -20.49 13.64 48.50
CA VAL A 2 -19.66 13.79 47.29
C VAL A 2 -19.15 15.23 47.27
N ALA A 3 -17.82 15.42 47.26
CA ALA A 3 -17.23 16.73 47.04
C ALA A 3 -17.45 17.14 45.56
N LYS A 4 -18.02 18.33 45.36
CA LYS A 4 -18.22 18.92 44.03
C LYS A 4 -17.39 20.19 43.93
N ILE A 5 -16.63 20.34 42.84
CA ILE A 5 -15.99 21.58 42.45
C ILE A 5 -16.80 22.14 41.29
N ASN A 6 -17.49 23.25 41.49
CA ASN A 6 -18.30 23.91 40.47
C ASN A 6 -17.59 25.18 39.99
N ALA A 7 -17.55 25.40 38.69
CA ALA A 7 -17.23 26.69 38.10
C ALA A 7 -18.52 27.52 38.01
N ASP A 8 -18.45 28.82 38.27
CA ASP A 8 -19.57 29.72 38.00
C ASP A 8 -19.62 30.09 36.48
N THR A 9 -20.73 30.69 36.09
CA THR A 9 -20.96 31.02 34.66
C THR A 9 -20.16 32.24 34.16
N SER A 10 -19.50 32.97 35.06
CA SER A 10 -18.82 34.23 34.72
C SER A 10 -17.30 34.18 34.81
N GLY A 11 -16.75 33.34 35.67
CA GLY A 11 -15.31 33.28 35.92
C GLY A 11 -14.66 31.90 35.66
N GLY A 12 -15.45 30.85 35.55
CA GLY A 12 -14.93 29.49 35.47
C GLY A 12 -14.16 29.05 36.74
N LEU A 13 -13.65 27.85 36.73
CA LEU A 13 -12.71 27.35 37.73
C LEU A 13 -11.27 27.62 37.23
N LYS A 14 -10.56 28.53 37.92
CA LYS A 14 -9.14 28.73 37.75
C LYS A 14 -8.38 28.06 38.89
N ILE A 15 -7.59 27.06 38.58
CA ILE A 15 -6.65 26.45 39.52
C ILE A 15 -5.26 26.97 39.12
N THR A 16 -4.62 27.70 40.06
CA THR A 16 -3.25 28.16 39.85
C THR A 16 -2.33 27.18 40.57
N SER A 17 -1.44 26.55 39.82
CA SER A 17 -0.42 25.67 40.39
C SER A 17 0.60 26.49 41.19
N ASP A 18 1.34 25.82 42.05
CA ASP A 18 2.57 26.34 42.62
C ASP A 18 3.66 26.49 41.52
N THR A 19 4.87 26.80 41.90
CA THR A 19 5.99 26.93 40.95
C THR A 19 6.39 25.62 40.25
N SER A 20 5.80 24.47 40.62
CA SER A 20 6.08 23.16 39.98
C SER A 20 5.48 23.03 38.59
N GLY A 21 4.46 23.84 38.25
CA GLY A 21 3.73 23.74 37.00
C GLY A 21 2.91 22.45 36.87
N THR A 22 2.66 21.73 37.97
CA THR A 22 1.94 20.44 37.96
C THR A 22 0.63 20.58 38.77
N LEU A 23 -0.46 20.08 38.21
CA LEU A 23 -1.74 19.90 38.89
C LEU A 23 -2.00 18.40 39.07
N GLU A 24 -2.20 17.97 40.32
CA GLU A 24 -2.59 16.60 40.65
C GLU A 24 -3.99 16.51 41.23
N ILE A 25 -4.76 15.54 40.76
CA ILE A 25 -6.04 15.16 41.37
C ILE A 25 -5.88 13.80 42.04
N GLN A 26 -6.09 13.71 43.31
CA GLN A 26 -5.90 12.49 44.10
C GLN A 26 -7.22 11.95 44.66
N SER A 27 -7.30 10.64 44.81
CA SER A 27 -8.35 9.94 45.53
C SER A 27 -7.72 8.95 46.52
N ALA A 28 -8.07 9.07 47.78
CA ALA A 28 -7.50 8.27 48.88
C ALA A 28 -5.95 8.30 48.92
N GLY A 29 -5.36 9.48 48.71
CA GLY A 29 -3.91 9.67 48.70
C GLY A 29 -3.17 9.15 47.45
N THR A 30 -3.90 8.66 46.47
CA THR A 30 -3.32 8.17 45.19
C THR A 30 -3.65 9.15 44.08
N THR A 31 -2.62 9.61 43.36
CA THR A 31 -2.79 10.46 42.15
C THR A 31 -3.57 9.71 41.09
N LYS A 32 -4.66 10.31 40.62
CA LYS A 32 -5.55 9.77 39.58
C LYS A 32 -5.47 10.54 38.28
N PHE A 33 -4.94 11.76 38.35
CA PHE A 33 -4.89 12.64 37.20
C PHE A 33 -3.80 13.70 37.43
N THR A 34 -2.88 13.86 36.51
CA THR A 34 -1.81 14.87 36.54
C THR A 34 -1.82 15.69 35.25
N VAL A 35 -1.77 17.00 35.36
CA VAL A 35 -1.52 17.92 34.25
C VAL A 35 -0.18 18.61 34.47
N ASN A 36 0.72 18.54 33.50
CA ASN A 36 2.02 19.19 33.54
C ASN A 36 2.41 19.70 32.15
N SER A 37 3.62 20.21 31.97
CA SER A 37 4.12 20.72 30.69
C SER A 37 4.26 19.65 29.61
N ALA A 38 4.30 18.36 29.95
CA ALA A 38 4.34 17.25 29.00
C ALA A 38 2.94 16.79 28.56
N GLY A 39 1.88 17.22 29.27
CA GLY A 39 0.50 16.85 28.95
C GLY A 39 -0.32 16.38 30.14
N VAL A 40 -1.23 15.47 29.88
CA VAL A 40 -2.12 14.86 30.87
C VAL A 40 -1.72 13.41 31.08
N ASP A 41 -1.37 13.08 32.32
CA ASP A 41 -1.07 11.71 32.74
C ASP A 41 -2.20 11.19 33.65
N ILE A 42 -2.71 10.00 33.33
CA ILE A 42 -3.74 9.32 34.13
C ILE A 42 -3.20 7.93 34.49
N PRO A 43 -2.45 7.82 35.58
CA PRO A 43 -1.89 6.55 36.02
C PRO A 43 -2.96 5.49 36.28
N ALA A 44 -2.73 4.26 35.88
CA ALA A 44 -3.60 3.11 36.17
C ALA A 44 -5.07 3.30 35.74
N ILE A 45 -5.29 3.65 34.46
CA ILE A 45 -6.64 3.76 33.90
C ILE A 45 -7.24 2.37 33.69
N GLY A 46 -8.40 2.10 34.27
CA GLY A 46 -9.23 0.97 33.87
C GLY A 46 -9.99 1.23 32.57
N THR A 47 -10.67 2.37 32.46
CA THR A 47 -11.50 2.72 31.30
C THR A 47 -11.61 4.23 31.16
N ILE A 48 -11.42 4.77 29.97
CA ILE A 48 -11.84 6.13 29.59
C ILE A 48 -13.15 6.00 28.81
N ASN A 49 -14.25 6.42 29.41
CA ASN A 49 -15.55 6.44 28.74
C ASN A 49 -15.69 7.71 27.89
N GLY A 50 -16.21 7.57 26.68
CA GLY A 50 -16.52 8.70 25.80
C GLY A 50 -15.34 9.27 25.04
N LEU A 51 -14.19 8.58 24.97
CA LEU A 51 -13.10 8.96 24.09
C LEU A 51 -13.49 8.64 22.64
N THR A 52 -13.88 9.66 21.88
CA THR A 52 -14.34 9.53 20.50
C THR A 52 -13.23 9.73 19.48
N SER A 53 -12.15 10.40 19.88
CA SER A 53 -11.00 10.62 19.01
C SER A 53 -9.71 10.82 19.81
N ILE A 54 -8.56 10.54 19.17
CA ILE A 54 -7.23 10.94 19.63
C ILE A 54 -6.65 11.85 18.55
N ASN A 55 -6.33 13.10 18.90
CA ASN A 55 -5.83 14.12 17.95
C ASN A 55 -6.75 14.31 16.72
N GLY A 56 -8.08 14.20 16.90
CA GLY A 56 -9.06 14.30 15.82
C GLY A 56 -9.21 13.04 14.96
N GLY A 57 -8.38 12.03 15.19
CA GLY A 57 -8.47 10.74 14.49
C GLY A 57 -9.27 9.69 15.26
N GLN A 58 -9.62 8.60 14.62
CA GLN A 58 -10.35 7.48 15.23
C GLN A 58 -9.58 6.86 16.41
N VAL A 59 -10.31 6.45 17.43
CA VAL A 59 -9.78 5.67 18.57
C VAL A 59 -9.78 4.20 18.19
N GLY A 60 -8.60 3.67 17.86
CA GLY A 60 -8.42 2.27 17.48
C GLY A 60 -8.81 1.96 16.03
N GLY A 61 -8.42 0.79 15.54
CA GLY A 61 -8.69 0.33 14.19
C GLY A 61 -7.73 0.87 13.13
N ASN A 62 -7.89 0.40 11.90
CA ASN A 62 -7.07 0.78 10.75
C ASN A 62 -7.39 2.21 10.31
N ARG A 63 -6.65 3.19 10.81
CA ARG A 63 -6.82 4.61 10.41
C ARG A 63 -6.31 4.85 9.00
N ASN A 64 -5.19 4.20 8.66
CA ASN A 64 -4.57 4.36 7.35
C ASN A 64 -5.29 3.49 6.31
N VAL A 65 -6.03 4.12 5.38
CA VAL A 65 -6.68 3.40 4.27
C VAL A 65 -5.73 3.10 3.11
N ILE A 66 -4.53 3.68 3.11
CA ILE A 66 -3.47 3.33 2.17
C ILE A 66 -2.92 1.94 2.49
N ILE A 67 -2.76 1.12 1.47
CA ILE A 67 -2.12 -0.20 1.56
C ILE A 67 -0.66 -0.05 1.14
N ASN A 68 0.23 -0.73 1.87
CA ASN A 68 1.68 -0.69 1.63
C ASN A 68 2.27 0.73 1.67
N GLY A 69 1.79 1.55 2.60
CA GLY A 69 2.25 2.93 2.76
C GLY A 69 3.72 3.03 3.17
N ALA A 70 4.25 2.03 3.89
CA ALA A 70 5.66 1.91 4.25
C ALA A 70 6.54 1.26 3.16
N GLN A 71 5.97 0.96 1.99
CA GLN A 71 6.67 0.39 0.83
C GLN A 71 7.36 -0.96 1.11
N GLU A 72 6.85 -1.76 2.05
CA GLU A 72 7.52 -2.99 2.50
C GLU A 72 7.27 -4.19 1.61
N VAL A 73 6.12 -4.23 0.92
CA VAL A 73 5.72 -5.35 0.07
C VAL A 73 6.07 -5.07 -1.40
N SER A 74 6.86 -5.95 -2.01
CA SER A 74 7.25 -5.88 -3.43
C SER A 74 7.32 -7.28 -4.03
N GLN A 75 6.18 -7.83 -4.40
CA GLN A 75 6.09 -9.20 -4.94
C GLN A 75 6.52 -9.30 -6.41
N ARG A 76 6.34 -8.23 -7.20
CA ARG A 76 6.58 -8.24 -8.65
C ARG A 76 8.05 -8.14 -9.02
N HIS A 77 8.78 -7.28 -8.34
CA HIS A 77 10.16 -6.92 -8.73
C HIS A 77 11.19 -7.22 -7.64
N VAL A 78 10.75 -7.43 -6.38
CA VAL A 78 11.62 -7.81 -5.25
C VAL A 78 12.84 -6.88 -5.13
N GLY A 79 12.58 -5.57 -5.16
CA GLY A 79 13.62 -4.54 -5.05
C GLY A 79 14.45 -4.29 -6.32
N ALA A 80 14.15 -4.94 -7.45
CA ALA A 80 14.81 -4.60 -8.71
C ALA A 80 14.41 -3.19 -9.19
N SER A 81 15.37 -2.47 -9.79
CA SER A 81 15.10 -1.22 -10.49
C SER A 81 14.35 -1.50 -11.79
N VAL A 82 13.31 -0.76 -12.03
CA VAL A 82 12.47 -0.93 -13.23
C VAL A 82 12.13 0.42 -13.85
N PRO A 83 12.01 0.49 -15.20
CA PRO A 83 11.58 1.71 -15.87
C PRO A 83 10.21 2.17 -15.35
N SER A 84 10.05 3.46 -15.15
CA SER A 84 8.78 4.07 -14.69
C SER A 84 7.75 4.17 -15.82
N SER A 85 7.43 3.04 -16.46
CA SER A 85 6.62 2.91 -17.67
C SER A 85 5.25 2.28 -17.39
N SER A 86 4.43 2.91 -16.57
CA SER A 86 3.05 2.48 -16.25
C SER A 86 2.96 1.07 -15.63
N GLN A 87 3.76 0.80 -14.59
CA GLN A 87 3.77 -0.49 -13.89
C GLN A 87 3.77 -0.34 -12.37
N TYR A 88 3.41 -1.42 -11.66
CA TYR A 88 3.50 -1.48 -10.21
C TYR A 88 4.92 -1.83 -9.78
N VAL A 89 5.57 -0.97 -8.99
CA VAL A 89 6.95 -1.16 -8.51
C VAL A 89 6.97 -1.85 -7.16
N THR A 90 6.32 -1.28 -6.19
CA THR A 90 5.92 -1.95 -4.95
C THR A 90 4.43 -2.30 -5.05
N ASP A 91 3.98 -3.26 -4.29
CA ASP A 91 2.59 -3.68 -4.38
C ASP A 91 1.66 -2.52 -4.07
N ARG A 92 0.61 -2.38 -4.86
CA ARG A 92 -0.38 -1.30 -4.86
C ARG A 92 0.11 0.06 -5.40
N TRP A 93 1.42 0.28 -5.56
CA TRP A 93 1.96 1.55 -6.04
C TRP A 93 2.38 1.46 -7.51
N LYS A 94 1.60 2.15 -8.34
CA LYS A 94 1.84 2.23 -9.78
C LYS A 94 2.63 3.49 -10.11
N VAL A 95 3.62 3.35 -10.98
CA VAL A 95 4.41 4.47 -11.48
C VAL A 95 4.14 4.68 -12.95
N GLN A 96 4.23 5.94 -13.37
CA GLN A 96 4.15 6.33 -14.78
C GLN A 96 4.99 7.58 -15.01
N SER A 97 5.64 7.66 -16.18
CA SER A 97 6.38 8.84 -16.62
C SER A 97 6.05 9.18 -18.07
N ALA A 98 6.30 10.43 -18.44
CA ALA A 98 6.30 10.88 -19.82
C ALA A 98 7.67 11.48 -20.18
N GLY A 99 8.13 11.24 -21.41
CA GLY A 99 9.50 11.48 -21.84
C GLY A 99 10.34 10.21 -21.68
N SER A 100 11.62 10.36 -21.34
CA SER A 100 12.43 9.21 -20.87
C SER A 100 11.84 8.65 -19.58
N ALA A 101 11.88 7.33 -19.37
CA ALA A 101 11.08 6.75 -18.28
C ALA A 101 11.63 7.04 -16.87
N GLY A 102 12.93 7.22 -16.71
CA GLY A 102 13.57 7.14 -15.39
C GLY A 102 13.35 5.76 -14.76
N ASP A 103 13.88 5.55 -13.57
CA ASP A 103 13.81 4.28 -12.85
C ASP A 103 13.13 4.41 -11.50
N SER A 104 12.32 3.41 -11.17
CA SER A 104 11.70 3.27 -9.86
C SER A 104 12.12 1.95 -9.20
N GLN A 105 12.37 2.00 -7.90
CA GLN A 105 12.89 0.88 -7.14
C GLN A 105 12.40 0.91 -5.69
N GLN A 106 12.09 -0.27 -5.13
CA GLN A 106 12.07 -0.42 -3.68
C GLN A 106 13.51 -0.50 -3.17
N ILE A 107 13.84 0.33 -2.20
CA ILE A 107 15.17 0.34 -1.57
C ILE A 107 15.07 0.14 -0.06
N ALA A 108 16.17 -0.25 0.58
CA ALA A 108 16.31 -0.05 2.01
C ALA A 108 16.19 1.45 2.31
N SER A 109 15.26 1.81 3.20
CA SER A 109 14.95 3.21 3.45
C SER A 109 16.16 3.97 4.04
N THR A 110 16.41 5.16 3.54
CA THR A 110 17.31 6.12 4.17
C THR A 110 16.57 7.12 5.06
N ILE A 111 15.25 7.00 5.14
CA ILE A 111 14.37 7.80 6.00
C ILE A 111 14.23 7.06 7.34
N ALA A 112 14.65 7.70 8.42
CA ALA A 112 14.65 7.10 9.75
C ALA A 112 13.24 6.63 10.16
N GLY A 113 13.18 5.45 10.80
CA GLY A 113 11.93 4.84 11.27
C GLY A 113 11.27 3.91 10.25
N PHE A 114 11.74 3.80 9.01
CA PHE A 114 11.19 2.93 7.98
C PHE A 114 12.22 1.92 7.47
N LYS A 115 11.76 0.70 7.20
CA LYS A 115 12.61 -0.36 6.64
C LYS A 115 12.80 -0.18 5.14
N SER A 116 11.76 0.23 4.44
CA SER A 116 11.73 0.32 2.99
C SER A 116 11.19 1.67 2.51
N SER A 117 11.61 2.07 1.33
CA SER A 117 11.11 3.26 0.62
C SER A 117 10.98 2.95 -0.87
N LEU A 118 10.13 3.69 -1.56
CA LEU A 118 10.17 3.78 -3.00
C LEU A 118 11.07 4.94 -3.40
N LYS A 119 12.07 4.66 -4.22
CA LYS A 119 12.96 5.65 -4.83
C LYS A 119 12.63 5.77 -6.32
N TYR A 120 12.46 7.00 -6.76
CA TYR A 120 12.45 7.36 -8.17
C TYR A 120 13.75 8.10 -8.53
N THR A 121 14.32 7.77 -9.67
CA THR A 121 15.50 8.44 -10.25
C THR A 121 15.18 8.81 -11.70
N GLY A 122 15.29 10.09 -12.02
CA GLY A 122 15.04 10.61 -13.35
C GLY A 122 16.07 10.18 -14.40
N ASP A 123 15.81 10.49 -15.65
CA ASP A 123 16.65 10.29 -16.82
C ASP A 123 16.78 11.61 -17.61
N ALA A 124 17.39 11.57 -18.77
CA ALA A 124 17.86 12.74 -19.52
C ALA A 124 16.81 13.84 -19.82
N SER A 125 15.56 13.48 -19.97
CA SER A 125 14.46 14.44 -20.26
C SER A 125 13.12 13.85 -19.88
N ILE A 126 12.67 14.16 -18.66
CA ILE A 126 11.39 13.72 -18.14
C ILE A 126 10.42 14.90 -18.16
N ALA A 127 9.27 14.76 -18.81
CA ALA A 127 8.23 15.77 -18.78
C ALA A 127 7.48 15.75 -17.44
N TRP A 128 7.24 14.57 -16.91
CA TRP A 128 6.70 14.34 -15.56
C TRP A 128 6.86 12.86 -15.17
N ASN A 129 6.95 12.64 -13.87
CA ASN A 129 6.81 11.32 -13.24
C ASN A 129 5.67 11.39 -12.22
N GLN A 130 4.92 10.32 -12.10
CA GLN A 130 3.93 10.17 -11.05
C GLN A 130 3.92 8.75 -10.49
N ILE A 131 3.73 8.68 -9.17
CA ILE A 131 3.45 7.45 -8.45
C ILE A 131 2.11 7.59 -7.76
N GLY A 132 1.28 6.56 -7.78
CA GLY A 132 -0.03 6.65 -7.17
C GLY A 132 -0.61 5.31 -6.75
N GLN A 133 -1.60 5.41 -5.87
CA GLN A 133 -2.44 4.30 -5.45
C GLN A 133 -3.90 4.67 -5.61
N GLN A 134 -4.66 3.83 -6.30
CA GLN A 134 -6.12 3.88 -6.26
C GLN A 134 -6.62 3.06 -5.07
N ILE A 135 -7.58 3.61 -4.33
CA ILE A 135 -8.14 2.99 -3.14
C ILE A 135 -9.51 2.41 -3.50
N GLU A 136 -9.73 1.13 -3.18
CA GLU A 136 -11.02 0.45 -3.38
C GLU A 136 -12.12 1.18 -2.60
N TYR A 137 -13.27 1.43 -3.23
CA TYR A 137 -14.37 2.20 -2.65
C TYR A 137 -14.80 1.68 -1.27
N LYS A 138 -14.89 0.38 -1.11
CA LYS A 138 -15.26 -0.27 0.16
C LYS A 138 -14.33 0.08 1.33
N ASN A 139 -13.06 0.42 1.03
CA ASN A 139 -12.08 0.75 2.05
C ASN A 139 -12.15 2.22 2.48
N TYR A 140 -12.68 3.13 1.65
CA TYR A 140 -12.76 4.55 1.98
C TYR A 140 -14.18 5.13 1.97
N ALA A 141 -15.22 4.34 1.74
CA ALA A 141 -16.60 4.81 1.66
C ALA A 141 -17.04 5.63 2.88
N HIS A 142 -16.50 5.30 4.06
CA HIS A 142 -16.75 6.03 5.31
C HIS A 142 -16.07 7.40 5.39
N LEU A 143 -15.19 7.72 4.46
CA LEU A 143 -14.49 9.02 4.34
C LEU A 143 -15.11 9.94 3.29
N VAL A 144 -16.11 9.47 2.56
CA VAL A 144 -16.79 10.27 1.52
C VAL A 144 -17.56 11.41 2.16
N GLY A 145 -17.28 12.63 1.71
CA GLY A 145 -17.82 13.86 2.28
C GLY A 145 -17.01 14.41 3.46
N GLU A 146 -16.01 13.70 3.94
CA GLU A 146 -15.23 14.04 5.13
C GLU A 146 -13.92 14.74 4.79
N ASP A 147 -13.42 15.51 5.75
CA ASP A 147 -12.07 16.06 5.72
C ASP A 147 -11.05 15.00 6.13
N VAL A 148 -10.03 14.81 5.32
CA VAL A 148 -8.97 13.82 5.51
C VAL A 148 -7.60 14.47 5.44
N THR A 149 -6.60 13.81 6.00
CA THR A 149 -5.20 14.22 5.89
C THR A 149 -4.39 13.14 5.19
N ILE A 150 -3.66 13.55 4.12
CA ILE A 150 -2.61 12.76 3.50
C ILE A 150 -1.31 13.18 4.16
N SER A 151 -0.57 12.23 4.74
CA SER A 151 0.77 12.46 5.25
C SER A 151 1.75 11.45 4.68
N PHE A 152 3.00 11.87 4.52
CA PHE A 152 4.05 11.02 3.96
C PHE A 152 5.42 11.54 4.39
N TYR A 153 6.42 10.66 4.36
CA TYR A 153 7.80 11.01 4.55
C TYR A 153 8.51 11.00 3.20
N ALA A 154 9.24 12.05 2.90
CA ALA A 154 9.96 12.15 1.65
C ALA A 154 11.25 12.96 1.79
N LYS A 155 12.15 12.76 0.84
CA LYS A 155 13.30 13.63 0.58
C LYS A 155 13.56 13.72 -0.91
N ALA A 156 14.10 14.85 -1.35
CA ALA A 156 14.59 15.02 -2.70
C ALA A 156 15.90 14.25 -2.91
N ASN A 157 16.02 13.60 -4.04
CA ASN A 157 17.27 13.04 -4.54
C ASN A 157 17.63 13.85 -5.78
N ASN A 158 18.31 14.98 -5.61
CA ASN A 158 18.83 15.73 -6.74
C ASN A 158 20.33 15.96 -6.62
N THR A 159 21.02 15.90 -7.73
CA THR A 159 22.49 16.06 -7.78
C THR A 159 22.94 17.49 -7.57
N ASN A 160 22.04 18.47 -7.70
CA ASN A 160 22.33 19.89 -7.56
C ASN A 160 22.05 20.43 -6.15
N GLY A 161 21.67 19.55 -5.20
CA GLY A 161 21.51 19.88 -3.78
C GLY A 161 20.30 20.78 -3.46
N GLY A 162 19.38 20.97 -4.39
CA GLY A 162 18.19 21.82 -4.21
C GLY A 162 16.96 21.07 -3.68
N SER A 163 15.98 21.83 -3.26
CA SER A 163 14.64 21.31 -2.96
C SER A 163 13.88 20.99 -4.24
N THR A 164 12.93 20.06 -4.13
CA THR A 164 12.10 19.61 -5.25
C THR A 164 10.63 19.90 -4.95
N ALA A 165 9.90 20.49 -5.90
CA ALA A 165 8.45 20.63 -5.80
C ALA A 165 7.77 19.32 -6.19
N LEU A 166 7.16 18.66 -5.22
CA LEU A 166 6.36 17.45 -5.41
C LEU A 166 4.88 17.83 -5.29
N THR A 167 4.09 17.56 -6.31
CA THR A 167 2.64 17.80 -6.26
C THR A 167 1.94 16.59 -5.66
N VAL A 168 1.25 16.78 -4.55
CA VAL A 168 0.31 15.82 -3.99
C VAL A 168 -1.02 16.02 -4.70
N ARG A 169 -1.43 15.02 -5.45
CA ARG A 169 -2.65 15.03 -6.26
C ARG A 169 -3.62 14.01 -5.73
N THR A 170 -4.88 14.37 -5.66
CA THR A 170 -5.98 13.43 -5.47
C THR A 170 -6.87 13.47 -6.71
N ARG A 171 -7.38 12.31 -7.12
CA ARG A 171 -8.36 12.23 -8.19
C ARG A 171 -9.60 11.49 -7.74
N THR A 172 -10.73 11.89 -8.33
CA THR A 172 -12.04 11.32 -8.01
C THR A 172 -12.82 11.02 -9.27
N VAL A 173 -13.61 9.96 -9.20
CA VAL A 173 -14.65 9.63 -10.19
C VAL A 173 -15.91 9.17 -9.48
N THR A 174 -17.06 9.30 -10.14
CA THR A 174 -18.38 8.95 -9.57
C THR A 174 -18.78 7.48 -9.77
N GLY A 175 -18.07 6.74 -10.61
CA GLY A 175 -18.27 5.29 -10.79
C GLY A 175 -17.56 4.50 -9.67
N GLU A 176 -18.24 3.50 -9.10
CA GLU A 176 -17.66 2.63 -8.08
C GLU A 176 -16.44 1.90 -8.62
N ASP A 177 -15.31 2.05 -7.90
CA ASP A 177 -13.99 1.57 -8.34
C ASP A 177 -13.60 1.99 -9.77
N GLY A 178 -14.24 3.04 -10.29
CA GLY A 178 -13.89 3.61 -11.58
C GLY A 178 -12.42 4.06 -11.59
N SER A 179 -11.80 4.02 -12.78
CA SER A 179 -10.39 4.36 -12.93
C SER A 179 -10.13 5.82 -12.58
N ALA A 180 -9.75 6.07 -11.33
CA ALA A 180 -9.32 7.38 -10.85
C ALA A 180 -7.80 7.56 -11.01
N LEU A 181 -7.02 6.47 -10.92
CA LEU A 181 -5.56 6.54 -10.97
C LEU A 181 -5.07 7.03 -12.34
N PHE A 182 -4.37 8.16 -12.32
CA PHE A 182 -3.87 8.86 -13.49
C PHE A 182 -4.95 9.40 -14.45
N ALA A 183 -6.23 9.37 -14.04
CA ALA A 183 -7.39 9.84 -14.79
C ALA A 183 -8.39 10.53 -13.86
N GLY A 184 -9.45 11.13 -14.38
CA GLY A 184 -10.50 11.79 -13.58
C GLY A 184 -10.19 13.22 -13.15
N ALA A 185 -11.15 13.84 -12.46
CA ALA A 185 -11.01 15.19 -11.91
C ALA A 185 -9.94 15.20 -10.81
N ASN A 186 -9.05 16.18 -10.81
CA ASN A 186 -7.94 16.24 -9.86
C ASN A 186 -7.95 17.49 -8.99
N THR A 187 -7.39 17.36 -7.80
CA THR A 187 -7.07 18.46 -6.90
C THR A 187 -5.60 18.36 -6.52
N ASP A 188 -4.84 19.41 -6.73
CA ASP A 188 -3.40 19.47 -6.59
C ASP A 188 -2.97 20.36 -5.43
N THR A 189 -1.92 19.96 -4.70
CA THR A 189 -1.19 20.82 -3.77
C THR A 189 0.30 20.60 -3.95
N SER A 190 1.05 21.64 -4.19
CA SER A 190 2.50 21.58 -4.29
C SER A 190 3.12 21.59 -2.90
N VAL A 191 4.07 20.67 -2.69
CA VAL A 191 4.85 20.54 -1.47
C VAL A 191 6.32 20.57 -1.83
N THR A 192 7.08 21.50 -1.26
CA THR A 192 8.53 21.55 -1.48
C THR A 192 9.22 20.56 -0.55
N ILE A 193 9.80 19.52 -1.11
CA ILE A 193 10.58 18.53 -0.37
C ILE A 193 12.07 18.88 -0.42
N SER A 194 12.76 18.77 0.71
CA SER A 194 14.20 19.02 0.83
C SER A 194 15.02 17.74 0.66
N THR A 195 16.34 17.89 0.56
CA THR A 195 17.28 16.75 0.56
C THR A 195 17.37 16.06 1.93
N THR A 196 16.92 16.72 3.00
CA THR A 196 16.77 16.12 4.32
C THR A 196 15.39 15.51 4.43
N ALA A 197 15.31 14.26 4.87
CA ALA A 197 14.05 13.56 5.07
C ALA A 197 13.16 14.29 6.08
N ALA A 198 11.91 14.51 5.71
CA ALA A 198 10.91 15.14 6.57
C ALA A 198 9.51 14.54 6.31
N ARG A 199 8.61 14.73 7.28
CA ARG A 199 7.20 14.43 7.12
C ARG A 199 6.46 15.64 6.56
N TYR A 200 5.63 15.39 5.57
CA TYR A 200 4.77 16.39 4.93
C TYR A 200 3.30 15.99 5.10
N THR A 201 2.41 16.98 5.09
CA THR A 201 0.97 16.80 5.26
C THR A 201 0.19 17.65 4.28
N VAL A 202 -0.90 17.12 3.77
CA VAL A 202 -1.84 17.81 2.90
C VAL A 202 -3.26 17.46 3.33
N ALA A 203 -4.05 18.48 3.68
CA ALA A 203 -5.47 18.30 3.96
C ALA A 203 -6.28 18.21 2.66
N ARG A 204 -7.34 17.41 2.67
CA ARG A 204 -8.29 17.21 1.57
C ARG A 204 -9.69 17.00 2.11
N THR A 205 -10.68 17.34 1.32
CA THR A 205 -12.07 16.87 1.50
C THR A 205 -12.36 15.90 0.38
N ILE A 206 -12.83 14.68 0.71
CA ILE A 206 -13.26 13.72 -0.32
C ILE A 206 -14.66 14.13 -0.79
N PRO A 207 -14.89 14.40 -2.09
CA PRO A 207 -16.21 14.78 -2.58
C PRO A 207 -17.30 13.77 -2.22
N ALA A 208 -18.49 14.26 -1.88
CA ALA A 208 -19.62 13.44 -1.41
C ALA A 208 -20.15 12.44 -2.46
N ASP A 209 -19.84 12.63 -3.73
CA ASP A 209 -20.20 11.75 -4.85
C ASP A 209 -19.04 10.83 -5.30
N SER A 210 -17.90 10.86 -4.60
CA SER A 210 -16.72 10.07 -4.94
C SER A 210 -16.95 8.58 -4.71
N LYS A 211 -16.76 7.78 -5.76
CA LYS A 211 -16.78 6.31 -5.69
C LYS A 211 -15.54 5.65 -6.26
N GLY A 212 -14.63 6.42 -6.84
CA GLY A 212 -13.26 6.05 -7.16
C GLY A 212 -12.35 7.17 -6.69
N PHE A 213 -11.29 6.84 -5.96
CA PHE A 213 -10.36 7.79 -5.35
C PHE A 213 -8.92 7.31 -5.47
N SER A 214 -8.02 8.22 -5.84
CA SER A 214 -6.58 7.95 -5.85
C SER A 214 -5.79 9.05 -5.13
N VAL A 215 -4.64 8.64 -4.61
CA VAL A 215 -3.59 9.52 -4.08
C VAL A 215 -2.37 9.36 -4.96
N GLU A 216 -1.86 10.48 -5.46
CA GLU A 216 -0.74 10.52 -6.40
C GLU A 216 0.30 11.56 -5.96
N PHE A 217 1.56 11.25 -6.24
CA PHE A 217 2.70 12.15 -6.05
C PHE A 217 3.32 12.41 -7.41
N VAL A 218 3.33 13.67 -7.85
CA VAL A 218 3.73 14.05 -9.19
C VAL A 218 4.95 14.96 -9.12
N LEU A 219 6.02 14.52 -9.76
CA LEU A 219 7.20 15.34 -10.04
C LEU A 219 7.06 15.91 -11.46
N GLY A 220 7.10 17.22 -11.60
CA GLY A 220 7.04 17.91 -12.89
C GLY A 220 8.27 17.67 -13.76
N ALA A 221 8.47 18.49 -14.77
CA ALA A 221 9.62 18.39 -15.66
C ALA A 221 10.95 18.46 -14.89
N HIS A 222 11.83 17.51 -15.17
CA HIS A 222 13.12 17.40 -14.51
C HIS A 222 14.13 16.68 -15.43
N VAL A 223 15.40 16.75 -15.05
CA VAL A 223 16.51 16.19 -15.81
C VAL A 223 17.33 15.23 -14.95
N ASN A 224 18.19 14.48 -15.60
CA ASN A 224 19.15 13.49 -15.09
C ASN A 224 19.26 13.39 -13.58
N THR A 225 18.99 12.22 -13.04
CA THR A 225 19.17 11.83 -11.64
C THR A 225 18.32 12.57 -10.60
N ASP A 226 17.59 13.64 -11.00
CA ASP A 226 16.62 14.26 -10.12
C ASP A 226 15.51 13.27 -9.80
N GLY A 227 15.09 13.26 -8.56
CA GLY A 227 14.09 12.30 -8.11
C GLY A 227 13.73 12.50 -6.65
N TYR A 228 13.16 11.50 -6.08
CA TYR A 228 12.75 11.50 -4.69
C TYR A 228 12.74 10.09 -4.09
N GLU A 229 12.81 10.06 -2.77
CA GLU A 229 12.53 8.89 -1.96
C GLU A 229 11.29 9.16 -1.11
N ILE A 230 10.34 8.23 -1.08
CA ILE A 230 9.06 8.37 -0.40
C ILE A 230 8.68 7.10 0.35
N THR A 231 8.13 7.24 1.55
CA THR A 231 7.61 6.16 2.39
C THR A 231 6.66 6.68 3.46
N GLY A 232 6.10 5.82 4.28
CA GLY A 232 5.23 6.21 5.40
C GLY A 232 4.02 7.01 4.95
N ILE A 233 3.39 6.59 3.83
CA ILE A 233 2.23 7.27 3.24
C ILE A 233 0.98 6.83 3.99
N GLN A 234 0.20 7.81 4.46
CA GLN A 234 -1.02 7.60 5.23
C GLN A 234 -2.11 8.54 4.76
N LEU A 235 -3.32 8.02 4.60
CA LEU A 235 -4.56 8.76 4.42
C LEU A 235 -5.48 8.41 5.58
N GLU A 236 -5.88 9.42 6.33
CA GLU A 236 -6.67 9.25 7.55
C GLU A 236 -7.75 10.34 7.70
N LEU A 237 -8.81 10.02 8.45
CA LEU A 237 -9.86 10.98 8.78
C LEU A 237 -9.32 12.10 9.68
N GLY A 238 -9.67 13.34 9.38
CA GLY A 238 -9.39 14.52 10.20
C GLY A 238 -7.92 14.90 10.20
N THR A 239 -7.34 15.13 11.38
CA THR A 239 -5.98 15.65 11.56
C THR A 239 -4.92 14.55 11.55
N VAL A 240 -3.69 14.95 11.18
CA VAL A 240 -2.55 14.03 11.13
C VAL A 240 -2.23 13.38 12.48
N THR A 241 -2.04 12.05 12.46
CA THR A 241 -1.55 11.28 13.61
C THR A 241 -0.18 10.65 13.30
N ALA A 242 0.43 9.95 14.26
CA ALA A 242 1.63 9.16 13.98
C ALA A 242 1.37 8.11 12.90
N PHE A 243 2.39 7.75 12.09
CA PHE A 243 2.25 6.73 11.08
C PHE A 243 1.81 5.41 11.71
N GLU A 244 0.78 4.80 11.13
CA GLU A 244 0.22 3.53 11.58
C GLU A 244 0.96 2.37 10.92
N TYR A 245 1.81 1.71 11.70
CA TYR A 245 2.50 0.49 11.26
C TYR A 245 1.55 -0.70 11.37
N ARG A 246 1.50 -1.48 10.29
CA ARG A 246 0.90 -2.82 10.30
C ARG A 246 2.00 -3.87 10.33
N SER A 247 1.71 -5.05 10.84
CA SER A 247 2.64 -6.17 10.73
C SER A 247 2.86 -6.53 9.25
N PHE A 248 4.05 -7.03 8.89
CA PHE A 248 4.34 -7.43 7.52
C PHE A 248 3.32 -8.45 6.98
N GLY A 249 2.86 -9.38 7.82
CA GLY A 249 1.86 -10.38 7.43
C GLY A 249 0.50 -9.77 7.09
N GLU A 250 0.05 -8.78 7.86
CA GLU A 250 -1.19 -8.03 7.57
C GLU A 250 -1.05 -7.23 6.27
N GLU A 251 0.06 -6.50 6.10
CA GLU A 251 0.29 -5.71 4.90
C GLU A 251 0.38 -6.59 3.65
N LEU A 252 1.06 -7.75 3.76
CA LEU A 252 1.13 -8.72 2.67
C LEU A 252 -0.26 -9.26 2.30
N ALA A 253 -1.08 -9.61 3.29
CA ALA A 253 -2.43 -10.12 3.06
C ALA A 253 -3.32 -9.06 2.36
N LEU A 254 -3.20 -7.79 2.74
CA LEU A 254 -3.87 -6.68 2.07
C LEU A 254 -3.41 -6.52 0.61
N CYS A 255 -2.11 -6.68 0.35
CA CYS A 255 -1.56 -6.65 -1.02
C CYS A 255 -2.01 -7.86 -1.85
N GLU A 256 -2.05 -9.07 -1.25
CA GLU A 256 -2.45 -10.30 -1.93
C GLU A 256 -3.92 -10.31 -2.38
N ARG A 257 -4.76 -9.43 -1.84
CA ARG A 257 -6.10 -9.16 -2.37
C ARG A 257 -6.08 -8.59 -3.81
N TYR A 258 -4.98 -7.98 -4.22
CA TYR A 258 -4.83 -7.32 -5.53
C TYR A 258 -3.80 -8.01 -6.42
N PHE A 259 -2.80 -8.62 -5.83
CA PHE A 259 -1.78 -9.37 -6.56
C PHE A 259 -1.25 -10.52 -5.71
N THR A 260 -1.31 -11.72 -6.26
CA THR A 260 -0.71 -12.92 -5.65
C THR A 260 0.06 -13.73 -6.68
N LYS A 261 1.00 -14.54 -6.22
CA LYS A 261 1.86 -15.38 -7.04
C LYS A 261 2.13 -16.72 -6.38
N SER A 262 2.46 -17.73 -7.20
CA SER A 262 2.94 -19.03 -6.71
C SER A 262 4.41 -19.02 -6.31
N PHE A 263 5.21 -18.11 -6.84
CA PHE A 263 6.63 -17.98 -6.51
C PHE A 263 6.85 -17.70 -5.01
N ALA A 264 8.02 -18.08 -4.49
CA ALA A 264 8.45 -17.62 -3.16
C ALA A 264 8.41 -16.08 -3.09
N TYR A 265 8.20 -15.54 -1.90
CA TYR A 265 8.06 -14.08 -1.76
C TYR A 265 9.25 -13.32 -2.35
N GLU A 266 10.47 -13.75 -2.02
CA GLU A 266 11.74 -13.14 -2.48
C GLU A 266 12.12 -13.48 -3.93
N THR A 267 11.21 -14.05 -4.72
CA THR A 267 11.48 -14.43 -6.12
C THR A 267 10.54 -13.67 -7.04
N ALA A 268 11.07 -12.79 -7.88
CA ALA A 268 10.29 -12.10 -8.89
C ALA A 268 9.71 -13.11 -9.91
N PRO A 269 8.45 -12.94 -10.36
CA PRO A 269 7.88 -13.79 -11.40
C PRO A 269 8.67 -13.69 -12.69
N VAL A 270 9.16 -14.82 -13.17
CA VAL A 270 9.97 -14.91 -14.39
C VAL A 270 9.81 -16.27 -15.06
N GLN A 271 9.88 -16.32 -16.38
CA GLN A 271 9.99 -17.57 -17.13
C GLN A 271 11.34 -18.23 -16.81
N ASN A 272 11.36 -19.57 -16.76
CA ASN A 272 12.56 -20.33 -16.41
C ASN A 272 13.09 -20.01 -14.99
N GLY A 273 12.17 -19.72 -14.05
CA GLY A 273 12.48 -19.30 -12.68
C GLY A 273 12.79 -20.45 -11.71
N GLY A 274 12.87 -21.69 -12.20
CA GLY A 274 13.04 -22.86 -11.36
C GLY A 274 11.73 -23.40 -10.79
N ALA A 275 11.81 -24.49 -10.04
CA ALA A 275 10.66 -25.25 -9.56
C ALA A 275 10.16 -24.98 -8.12
N PRO A 276 10.80 -24.16 -7.23
CA PRO A 276 10.26 -23.95 -5.90
C PRO A 276 8.87 -23.31 -5.94
N ASN A 277 7.91 -23.90 -5.20
CA ASN A 277 6.52 -23.42 -5.09
C ASN A 277 5.69 -23.48 -6.40
N VAL A 278 6.09 -24.26 -7.39
CA VAL A 278 5.23 -24.53 -8.55
C VAL A 278 3.91 -25.13 -8.09
N ILE A 279 2.83 -24.87 -8.81
CA ILE A 279 1.66 -25.70 -8.74
C ILE A 279 1.84 -26.91 -9.64
N THR A 280 1.30 -28.06 -9.22
CA THR A 280 1.38 -29.28 -9.99
C THR A 280 0.01 -29.73 -10.44
N GLY A 281 -0.08 -30.18 -11.68
CA GLY A 281 -1.24 -30.85 -12.25
C GLY A 281 -0.85 -32.25 -12.72
N GLN A 282 -1.83 -33.15 -12.76
CA GLN A 282 -1.60 -34.53 -13.21
C GLN A 282 -2.63 -34.92 -14.24
N GLY A 283 -2.19 -35.64 -15.27
CA GLY A 283 -3.08 -36.32 -16.20
C GLY A 283 -3.62 -37.61 -15.57
N GLN A 284 -4.92 -37.81 -15.61
CA GLN A 284 -5.57 -38.98 -15.00
C GLN A 284 -5.52 -40.26 -15.88
N ALA A 285 -5.31 -40.10 -17.16
CA ALA A 285 -5.16 -41.19 -18.13
C ALA A 285 -4.09 -40.88 -19.18
N ALA A 286 -3.70 -41.88 -20.00
CA ALA A 286 -2.67 -41.80 -21.03
C ALA A 286 -3.11 -40.88 -22.13
N SER A 287 -3.59 -39.91 -22.27
CA SER A 287 -4.05 -38.91 -23.24
C SER A 287 -5.05 -37.93 -22.60
N SER A 288 -4.90 -37.68 -21.28
CA SER A 288 -5.73 -36.68 -20.61
C SER A 288 -4.95 -35.39 -20.35
N PRO A 289 -5.62 -34.24 -20.36
CA PRO A 289 -5.02 -32.98 -19.95
C PRO A 289 -4.51 -33.01 -18.51
N ALA A 290 -3.43 -32.28 -18.24
CA ALA A 290 -3.07 -31.92 -16.86
C ALA A 290 -3.97 -30.77 -16.39
N TYR A 291 -4.34 -30.78 -15.13
CA TYR A 291 -5.06 -29.66 -14.55
C TYR A 291 -4.80 -29.54 -13.05
N ALA A 292 -4.91 -28.30 -12.56
CA ALA A 292 -4.88 -27.96 -11.16
C ALA A 292 -5.93 -26.90 -10.86
N TYR A 293 -6.60 -27.03 -9.71
CA TYR A 293 -7.36 -25.93 -9.16
C TYR A 293 -6.47 -25.14 -8.20
N VAL A 294 -6.43 -23.83 -8.37
CA VAL A 294 -5.62 -22.92 -7.56
C VAL A 294 -6.54 -22.09 -6.69
N TYR A 295 -6.40 -22.22 -5.39
CA TYR A 295 -7.03 -21.32 -4.42
C TYR A 295 -6.08 -20.13 -4.19
N PHE A 296 -6.62 -18.91 -4.23
CA PHE A 296 -5.83 -17.72 -3.90
C PHE A 296 -5.66 -17.64 -2.38
N LYS A 297 -4.54 -17.11 -1.95
CA LYS A 297 -4.22 -16.95 -0.51
C LYS A 297 -5.18 -16.00 0.20
N GLN A 298 -5.68 -14.99 -0.52
CA GLN A 298 -6.72 -14.06 -0.09
C GLN A 298 -7.81 -14.01 -1.16
N THR A 299 -9.06 -13.77 -0.76
CA THR A 299 -10.12 -13.43 -1.70
C THR A 299 -9.74 -12.16 -2.43
N MET A 300 -9.57 -12.25 -3.74
CA MET A 300 -9.15 -11.11 -4.56
C MET A 300 -10.29 -10.09 -4.71
N ARG A 301 -9.94 -8.86 -5.04
CA ARG A 301 -10.94 -7.78 -5.24
C ARG A 301 -11.98 -8.10 -6.29
N ALA A 302 -11.56 -8.73 -7.35
CA ALA A 302 -12.37 -9.18 -8.48
C ALA A 302 -11.71 -10.41 -9.11
N ALA A 303 -12.37 -11.06 -10.06
CA ALA A 303 -11.75 -12.12 -10.87
C ALA A 303 -10.47 -11.59 -11.52
N PRO A 304 -9.28 -12.15 -11.20
CA PRO A 304 -8.00 -11.61 -11.63
C PRO A 304 -7.65 -12.01 -13.07
N THR A 305 -6.75 -11.23 -13.67
CA THR A 305 -5.97 -11.67 -14.83
C THR A 305 -4.89 -12.64 -14.38
N ILE A 306 -4.86 -13.83 -15.00
CA ILE A 306 -3.88 -14.88 -14.71
C ILE A 306 -2.79 -14.85 -15.79
N VAL A 307 -1.54 -14.82 -15.34
CA VAL A 307 -0.35 -15.03 -16.21
C VAL A 307 0.39 -16.25 -15.71
N THR A 308 0.79 -17.12 -16.61
CA THR A 308 1.47 -18.38 -16.30
C THR A 308 2.93 -18.35 -16.71
N PHE A 309 3.76 -19.16 -16.02
CA PHE A 309 5.20 -19.23 -16.25
C PHE A 309 5.67 -20.67 -16.19
N ASN A 310 6.46 -21.06 -17.19
CA ASN A 310 7.12 -22.35 -17.19
C ASN A 310 8.35 -22.31 -16.27
N PRO A 311 8.52 -23.24 -15.33
CA PRO A 311 9.65 -23.22 -14.40
C PRO A 311 11.01 -23.48 -15.07
N ASN A 312 11.05 -24.08 -16.27
CA ASN A 312 12.27 -24.53 -16.93
C ASN A 312 12.50 -23.99 -18.34
N GLU A 313 11.55 -23.23 -18.88
CA GLU A 313 11.61 -22.72 -20.25
C GLU A 313 11.08 -21.29 -20.33
N ALA A 314 11.50 -20.53 -21.33
CA ALA A 314 11.04 -19.17 -21.57
C ALA A 314 9.69 -19.14 -22.31
N ASN A 315 8.67 -19.81 -21.76
CA ASN A 315 7.30 -19.82 -22.27
C ASN A 315 6.27 -19.90 -21.13
N ALA A 316 5.00 -19.66 -21.44
CA ALA A 316 3.92 -19.64 -20.47
C ALA A 316 3.24 -21.02 -20.26
N ASN A 317 3.83 -22.09 -20.75
CA ASN A 317 3.23 -23.42 -20.81
C ASN A 317 3.51 -24.25 -19.54
N TRP A 318 2.72 -25.30 -19.35
CA TRP A 318 3.05 -26.35 -18.40
C TRP A 318 4.36 -27.05 -18.77
N ARG A 319 5.16 -27.37 -17.78
CA ARG A 319 6.32 -28.26 -17.90
C ARG A 319 5.91 -29.68 -17.55
N ASN A 320 5.99 -30.59 -18.50
CA ASN A 320 5.93 -32.02 -18.19
C ASN A 320 7.25 -32.46 -17.53
N THR A 321 7.19 -32.87 -16.27
CA THR A 321 8.41 -33.18 -15.50
C THR A 321 9.06 -34.51 -15.92
N ALA A 322 8.34 -35.41 -16.56
CA ALA A 322 8.84 -36.69 -17.01
C ALA A 322 9.50 -36.62 -18.43
N SER A 323 8.80 -36.04 -19.39
CA SER A 323 9.29 -35.94 -20.75
C SER A 323 10.12 -34.69 -21.04
N GLY A 324 10.02 -33.68 -20.19
CA GLY A 324 10.64 -32.39 -20.42
C GLY A 324 9.92 -31.54 -21.45
N GLY A 325 8.79 -31.94 -22.02
CA GLY A 325 8.02 -31.19 -22.99
C GLY A 325 7.14 -30.10 -22.36
N ALA A 326 6.77 -29.12 -23.18
CA ALA A 326 5.83 -28.06 -22.81
C ALA A 326 4.40 -28.39 -23.28
N LEU A 327 3.38 -28.08 -22.49
CA LEU A 327 1.97 -28.25 -22.81
C LEU A 327 1.28 -26.90 -22.76
N THR A 328 0.50 -26.58 -23.80
CA THR A 328 -0.22 -25.30 -23.85
C THR A 328 -1.21 -25.15 -22.70
N VAL A 329 -1.33 -23.93 -22.19
CA VAL A 329 -2.16 -23.59 -21.02
C VAL A 329 -3.56 -23.21 -21.45
N ALA A 330 -4.56 -23.66 -20.67
CA ALA A 330 -5.91 -23.13 -20.64
C ALA A 330 -6.22 -22.63 -19.22
N VAL A 331 -6.62 -21.38 -19.10
CA VAL A 331 -7.13 -20.82 -17.84
C VAL A 331 -8.65 -20.70 -17.96
N SER A 332 -9.38 -21.23 -16.98
CA SER A 332 -10.84 -21.23 -16.96
C SER A 332 -11.39 -21.15 -15.55
N PHE A 333 -12.68 -20.87 -15.42
CA PHE A 333 -13.38 -20.78 -14.13
C PHE A 333 -12.70 -19.85 -13.12
N THR A 334 -12.14 -18.72 -13.62
CA THR A 334 -11.49 -17.73 -12.76
C THR A 334 -12.53 -16.91 -12.02
N GLY A 335 -12.52 -17.03 -10.69
CA GLY A 335 -13.30 -16.22 -9.75
C GLY A 335 -12.36 -15.41 -8.85
N ASP A 336 -12.91 -14.74 -7.86
CA ASP A 336 -12.15 -13.98 -6.87
C ASP A 336 -11.40 -14.87 -5.85
N SER A 337 -11.79 -16.14 -5.73
CA SER A 337 -11.26 -17.07 -4.73
C SER A 337 -10.33 -18.11 -5.33
N GLY A 338 -10.30 -18.25 -6.66
CA GLY A 338 -9.47 -19.24 -7.32
C GLY A 338 -9.64 -19.30 -8.82
N THR A 339 -8.85 -20.17 -9.44
CA THR A 339 -8.86 -20.40 -10.89
C THR A 339 -8.53 -21.86 -11.20
N PHE A 340 -8.95 -22.31 -12.38
CA PHE A 340 -8.59 -23.60 -12.93
C PHE A 340 -7.54 -23.38 -14.02
N ILE A 341 -6.38 -24.03 -13.88
CA ILE A 341 -5.32 -24.00 -14.87
C ILE A 341 -5.16 -25.40 -15.44
N GLY A 342 -5.53 -25.57 -16.70
CA GLY A 342 -5.46 -26.83 -17.43
C GLY A 342 -4.49 -26.76 -18.61
N SER A 343 -4.28 -27.89 -19.28
CA SER A 343 -3.63 -27.94 -20.58
C SER A 343 -4.64 -28.13 -21.71
N ASN A 344 -4.42 -27.45 -22.84
CA ASN A 344 -5.26 -27.61 -24.05
C ASN A 344 -4.88 -28.86 -24.86
N THR A 345 -3.69 -29.39 -24.67
CA THR A 345 -3.18 -30.53 -25.42
C THR A 345 -3.02 -31.74 -24.50
N GLU A 346 -3.41 -32.84 -25.06
CA GLU A 346 -3.13 -34.17 -24.55
C GLU A 346 -1.64 -34.45 -24.67
N VAL A 347 -1.13 -35.25 -23.86
CA VAL A 347 0.09 -36.03 -23.95
C VAL A 347 0.78 -36.12 -22.61
N LEU A 348 0.13 -36.79 -21.78
CA LEU A 348 0.85 -37.28 -20.64
C LEU A 348 0.72 -38.78 -20.64
N GLY A 349 1.82 -39.45 -20.48
CA GLY A 349 1.76 -40.80 -19.96
C GLY A 349 0.91 -40.78 -18.72
N GLN A 350 0.16 -41.81 -18.47
CA GLN A 350 -0.66 -41.94 -17.26
C GLN A 350 0.16 -41.57 -16.01
N TYR A 351 -0.38 -40.65 -15.18
CA TYR A 351 0.24 -40.14 -13.96
C TYR A 351 1.47 -39.22 -14.11
N ASN A 352 1.80 -38.72 -15.29
CA ASN A 352 2.86 -37.74 -15.40
C ASN A 352 2.46 -36.45 -14.70
N ILE A 353 3.40 -35.92 -13.94
CA ILE A 353 3.25 -34.64 -13.23
C ILE A 353 3.68 -33.52 -14.15
N CYS A 354 2.88 -32.46 -14.18
CA CYS A 354 3.22 -31.20 -14.79
C CYS A 354 3.33 -30.09 -13.76
N ALA A 355 4.20 -29.14 -14.04
CA ALA A 355 4.50 -28.03 -13.16
C ALA A 355 4.32 -26.68 -13.88
N ILE A 356 3.79 -25.68 -13.19
CA ILE A 356 3.61 -24.33 -13.68
C ILE A 356 3.64 -23.33 -12.53
N HIS A 357 4.08 -22.12 -12.80
CA HIS A 357 3.88 -20.98 -11.94
C HIS A 357 2.76 -20.09 -12.48
N TYR A 358 2.21 -19.26 -11.60
CA TYR A 358 1.24 -18.24 -11.99
C TYR A 358 1.43 -16.94 -11.20
N THR A 359 0.90 -15.87 -11.76
CA THR A 359 0.51 -14.66 -11.05
C THR A 359 -0.97 -14.39 -11.30
N ALA A 360 -1.63 -13.81 -10.32
CA ALA A 360 -3.01 -13.34 -10.41
C ALA A 360 -3.07 -11.86 -10.03
N SER A 361 -3.64 -11.02 -10.90
CA SER A 361 -3.70 -9.57 -10.71
C SER A 361 -5.13 -9.07 -10.86
N ALA A 362 -5.65 -8.44 -9.80
CA ALA A 362 -6.97 -7.78 -9.72
C ALA A 362 -6.82 -6.31 -9.31
N GLU A 363 -5.79 -5.62 -9.80
CA GLU A 363 -5.53 -4.21 -9.52
C GLU A 363 -6.65 -3.30 -10.05
N LEU A 364 -6.73 -2.07 -9.51
CA LEU A 364 -7.70 -1.03 -9.89
C LEU A 364 -7.19 -0.20 -11.07
#